data_1938b4368b768d251bd7077e16a09ff9
#
_entry.id   1938b4368b768d251bd7077e16a09ff9
#
_cell.length_a   1.000
_cell.length_b   1.000
_cell.length_c   1.000
_cell.angle_alpha   90.00
_cell.angle_beta   90.00
_cell.angle_gamma   90.00
#
_symmetry.space_group_name_H-M   'P 1'
#
loop_
_entity.id
_entity.type
_entity.pdbx_description
1 polymer ?
#
loop_
_entity_poly.entity_id
_entity_poly.type
_entity_poly.pdbx_seq_one_letter_code
_entity_poly.pdbx_strand_id
1 'polypeptide(L)'
;MKVLHPGGLHATKLLAEKCKISSDMIILDAGCGSGRSDIFIANKYGCRIVGVDIETETLLKAQAEAVSNGLGDRVVFRLANANDLPFQDQTFDGAIFQAALIFTNKTEALQSIYQKIRSGGFLGVIELAWKKQPTENIVTKVRETLCAAAINTEIHCNWIRLFRKCGFEVIHSELLDHKFNFSGIFENEGLLSSLRIALKCINDESVKKKMGQITSLFKETSEYLGYGMYVARKK
;
A
#
# COMPACT_ATOMS: atom_id res chain seq x y z
N MET A 1 -2.83 3.17 15.83
CA MET A 1 -1.71 3.77 15.05
C MET A 1 -2.07 3.63 13.58
N LYS A 2 -2.11 4.73 12.81
CA LYS A 2 -2.36 4.62 11.36
C LYS A 2 -1.24 3.75 10.78
N VAL A 3 -1.57 2.65 10.13
CA VAL A 3 -0.59 1.77 9.49
C VAL A 3 0.00 2.53 8.31
N LEU A 4 1.29 2.82 8.40
CA LEU A 4 2.03 3.43 7.30
C LEU A 4 2.51 2.28 6.40
N HIS A 5 2.17 2.34 5.12
CA HIS A 5 2.75 1.39 4.16
C HIS A 5 4.25 1.66 3.94
N PRO A 6 5.01 0.67 3.47
CA PRO A 6 6.43 0.83 3.18
C PRO A 6 6.71 2.01 2.24
N GLY A 7 7.70 2.84 2.59
CA GLY A 7 8.10 4.00 1.79
C GLY A 7 7.16 5.21 1.85
N GLY A 8 6.02 5.14 2.56
CA GLY A 8 5.09 6.25 2.80
C GLY A 8 4.65 6.98 1.54
N LEU A 9 4.27 8.25 1.67
CA LEU A 9 3.81 9.07 0.55
C LEU A 9 4.85 9.26 -0.56
N HIS A 10 6.14 9.13 -0.26
CA HIS A 10 7.18 9.15 -1.29
C HIS A 10 7.03 7.94 -2.24
N ALA A 11 6.87 6.73 -1.70
CA ALA A 11 6.65 5.53 -2.52
C ALA A 11 5.31 5.59 -3.26
N THR A 12 4.23 6.11 -2.61
CA THR A 12 2.95 6.39 -3.28
C THR A 12 3.13 7.29 -4.49
N LYS A 13 3.90 8.38 -4.35
CA LYS A 13 4.19 9.30 -5.46
C LYS A 13 4.92 8.58 -6.61
N LEU A 14 5.98 7.84 -6.30
CA LEU A 14 6.74 7.08 -7.30
C LEU A 14 5.86 6.04 -8.01
N LEU A 15 5.02 5.33 -7.27
CA LEU A 15 4.08 4.37 -7.84
C LEU A 15 3.12 5.06 -8.82
N ALA A 16 2.50 6.17 -8.41
CA ALA A 16 1.58 6.93 -9.24
C ALA A 16 2.24 7.43 -10.54
N GLU A 17 3.50 7.90 -10.46
CA GLU A 17 4.29 8.33 -11.62
C GLU A 17 4.60 7.17 -12.56
N LYS A 18 4.99 5.99 -12.02
CA LYS A 18 5.24 4.78 -12.82
C LYS A 18 3.97 4.21 -13.44
N CYS A 19 2.83 4.32 -12.75
CA CYS A 19 1.51 3.98 -13.29
C CYS A 19 0.99 5.01 -14.31
N LYS A 20 1.64 6.17 -14.42
CA LYS A 20 1.23 7.30 -15.29
C LYS A 20 -0.19 7.79 -14.99
N ILE A 21 -0.51 7.90 -13.68
CA ILE A 21 -1.84 8.37 -13.26
C ILE A 21 -2.07 9.80 -13.76
N SER A 22 -3.24 10.04 -14.36
CA SER A 22 -3.68 11.32 -14.93
C SER A 22 -5.10 11.69 -14.48
N SER A 23 -5.49 12.93 -14.71
CA SER A 23 -6.72 13.51 -14.16
C SER A 23 -8.03 12.93 -14.74
N ASP A 24 -7.98 12.28 -15.87
CA ASP A 24 -9.11 11.63 -16.54
C ASP A 24 -9.40 10.21 -16.03
N MET A 25 -8.50 9.64 -15.21
CA MET A 25 -8.58 8.27 -14.74
C MET A 25 -9.50 8.09 -13.55
N ILE A 26 -10.07 6.87 -13.45
CA ILE A 26 -10.76 6.33 -12.27
C ILE A 26 -9.93 5.18 -11.73
N ILE A 27 -9.41 5.33 -10.51
CA ILE A 27 -8.51 4.37 -9.87
C ILE A 27 -9.24 3.66 -8.74
N LEU A 28 -9.02 2.36 -8.61
CA LEU A 28 -9.44 1.57 -7.46
C LEU A 28 -8.27 1.43 -6.48
N ASP A 29 -8.42 1.81 -5.21
CA ASP A 29 -7.46 1.45 -4.15
C ASP A 29 -8.05 0.33 -3.28
N ALA A 30 -7.45 -0.85 -3.34
CA ALA A 30 -7.91 -2.02 -2.61
C ALA A 30 -7.14 -2.19 -1.29
N GLY A 31 -7.87 -2.08 -0.17
CA GLY A 31 -7.28 -1.97 1.17
C GLY A 31 -6.79 -0.55 1.45
N CYS A 32 -7.62 0.45 1.15
CA CYS A 32 -7.28 1.87 1.23
C CYS A 32 -7.03 2.38 2.67
N GLY A 33 -7.46 1.62 3.68
CA GLY A 33 -7.32 1.99 5.08
C GLY A 33 -7.84 3.42 5.34
N SER A 34 -6.99 4.29 5.86
CA SER A 34 -7.37 5.67 6.20
C SER A 34 -7.51 6.62 5.00
N GLY A 35 -7.38 6.15 3.76
CA GLY A 35 -7.53 6.97 2.55
C GLY A 35 -6.45 8.03 2.32
N ARG A 36 -5.37 8.00 3.08
CA ARG A 36 -4.33 9.03 3.02
C ARG A 36 -3.61 9.06 1.67
N SER A 37 -3.31 7.90 1.13
CA SER A 37 -2.73 7.75 -0.22
C SER A 37 -3.67 8.25 -1.29
N ASP A 38 -4.97 7.93 -1.15
CA ASP A 38 -6.02 8.34 -2.09
C ASP A 38 -6.16 9.85 -2.15
N ILE A 39 -6.26 10.49 -0.98
CA ILE A 39 -6.33 11.96 -0.86
C ILE A 39 -5.08 12.60 -1.48
N PHE A 40 -3.90 12.05 -1.22
CA PHE A 40 -2.64 12.54 -1.80
C PHE A 40 -2.63 12.42 -3.33
N ILE A 41 -2.99 11.25 -3.87
CA ILE A 41 -2.99 10.98 -5.31
C ILE A 41 -4.04 11.87 -6.01
N ALA A 42 -5.28 11.91 -5.50
CA ALA A 42 -6.35 12.71 -6.08
C ALA A 42 -6.02 14.20 -6.08
N ASN A 43 -5.46 14.72 -4.98
CA ASN A 43 -5.06 16.12 -4.88
C ASN A 43 -3.93 16.47 -5.87
N LYS A 44 -2.97 15.56 -6.02
CA LYS A 44 -1.78 15.82 -6.85
C LYS A 44 -2.03 15.63 -8.34
N TYR A 45 -2.78 14.60 -8.72
CA TYR A 45 -2.96 14.20 -10.13
C TYR A 45 -4.35 14.53 -10.68
N GLY A 46 -5.30 14.92 -9.82
CA GLY A 46 -6.66 15.32 -10.23
C GLY A 46 -7.58 14.16 -10.62
N CYS A 47 -7.15 12.91 -10.49
CA CYS A 47 -7.93 11.72 -10.81
C CYS A 47 -9.07 11.46 -9.82
N ARG A 48 -9.98 10.56 -10.19
CA ARG A 48 -11.01 10.02 -9.28
C ARG A 48 -10.52 8.72 -8.67
N ILE A 49 -10.81 8.51 -7.38
CA ILE A 49 -10.42 7.30 -6.67
C ILE A 49 -11.62 6.70 -5.94
N VAL A 50 -11.77 5.40 -6.07
CA VAL A 50 -12.66 4.58 -5.25
C VAL A 50 -11.79 3.74 -4.34
N GLY A 51 -11.71 4.11 -3.06
CA GLY A 51 -11.03 3.32 -2.04
C GLY A 51 -11.98 2.26 -1.46
N VAL A 52 -11.49 1.04 -1.30
CA VAL A 52 -12.25 -0.02 -0.61
C VAL A 52 -11.46 -0.60 0.55
N ASP A 53 -12.16 -0.90 1.63
CA ASP A 53 -11.62 -1.60 2.80
C ASP A 53 -12.74 -2.41 3.46
N ILE A 54 -12.38 -3.35 4.34
CA ILE A 54 -13.33 -4.16 5.12
C ILE A 54 -13.71 -3.49 6.45
N GLU A 55 -13.10 -2.35 6.81
CA GLU A 55 -13.27 -1.72 8.11
C GLU A 55 -14.08 -0.42 8.03
N THR A 56 -15.36 -0.51 8.36
CA THR A 56 -16.34 0.60 8.26
C THR A 56 -15.89 1.87 9.00
N GLU A 57 -15.39 1.75 10.24
CA GLU A 57 -14.97 2.92 11.02
C GLU A 57 -13.81 3.67 10.37
N THR A 58 -12.90 2.94 9.76
CA THR A 58 -11.75 3.50 9.05
C THR A 58 -12.21 4.24 7.80
N LEU A 59 -13.14 3.67 7.04
CA LEU A 59 -13.74 4.31 5.85
C LEU A 59 -14.52 5.58 6.18
N LEU A 60 -15.29 5.62 7.27
CA LEU A 60 -16.00 6.83 7.69
C LEU A 60 -15.02 7.98 8.00
N LYS A 61 -13.90 7.68 8.66
CA LYS A 61 -12.84 8.67 8.94
C LYS A 61 -12.14 9.12 7.66
N ALA A 62 -11.87 8.19 6.74
CA ALA A 62 -11.27 8.49 5.43
C ALA A 62 -12.19 9.40 4.60
N GLN A 63 -13.50 9.13 4.56
CA GLN A 63 -14.46 9.97 3.85
C GLN A 63 -14.55 11.37 4.43
N ALA A 64 -14.59 11.50 5.76
CA ALA A 64 -14.58 12.81 6.42
C ALA A 64 -13.29 13.60 6.11
N GLU A 65 -12.13 12.92 6.07
CA GLU A 65 -10.86 13.54 5.73
C GLU A 65 -10.83 13.98 4.25
N ALA A 66 -11.37 13.19 3.32
CA ALA A 66 -11.49 13.58 1.91
C ALA A 66 -12.38 14.81 1.73
N VAL A 67 -13.54 14.86 2.39
CA VAL A 67 -14.45 16.03 2.36
C VAL A 67 -13.75 17.27 2.93
N SER A 68 -13.05 17.14 4.06
CA SER A 68 -12.34 18.28 4.68
C SER A 68 -11.20 18.83 3.83
N ASN A 69 -10.66 18.02 2.91
CA ASN A 69 -9.66 18.42 1.92
C ASN A 69 -10.29 18.92 0.59
N GLY A 70 -11.60 19.05 0.50
CA GLY A 70 -12.30 19.48 -0.73
C GLY A 70 -12.30 18.45 -1.85
N LEU A 71 -12.12 17.16 -1.51
CA LEU A 71 -12.01 16.04 -2.47
C LEU A 71 -13.21 15.09 -2.42
N GLY A 72 -14.30 15.45 -1.71
CA GLY A 72 -15.46 14.57 -1.52
C GLY A 72 -16.10 14.08 -2.83
N ASP A 73 -16.02 14.86 -3.90
CA ASP A 73 -16.54 14.49 -5.24
C ASP A 73 -15.56 13.62 -6.06
N ARG A 74 -14.30 13.53 -5.65
CA ARG A 74 -13.25 12.80 -6.38
C ARG A 74 -12.80 11.54 -5.70
N VAL A 75 -12.87 11.50 -4.35
CA VAL A 75 -12.44 10.36 -3.55
C VAL A 75 -13.62 9.83 -2.77
N VAL A 76 -14.02 8.61 -3.08
CA VAL A 76 -15.16 7.94 -2.46
C VAL A 76 -14.69 6.64 -1.83
N PHE A 77 -15.16 6.36 -0.62
CA PHE A 77 -14.79 5.14 0.10
C PHE A 77 -16.00 4.21 0.23
N ARG A 78 -15.77 2.90 0.03
CA ARG A 78 -16.81 1.86 0.08
C ARG A 78 -16.36 0.64 0.86
N LEU A 79 -17.27 0.09 1.64
CA LEU A 79 -17.08 -1.21 2.30
C LEU A 79 -17.09 -2.32 1.24
N ALA A 80 -15.96 -3.00 1.05
CA ALA A 80 -15.86 -4.14 0.16
C ALA A 80 -14.64 -5.00 0.50
N ASN A 81 -14.73 -6.29 0.17
CA ASN A 81 -13.61 -7.22 0.26
C ASN A 81 -12.88 -7.25 -1.10
N ALA A 82 -11.56 -7.08 -1.08
CA ALA A 82 -10.73 -7.13 -2.28
C ALA A 82 -10.79 -8.48 -3.00
N ASN A 83 -11.11 -9.57 -2.29
CA ASN A 83 -11.27 -10.89 -2.88
C ASN A 83 -12.54 -11.01 -3.76
N ASP A 84 -13.56 -10.18 -3.50
CA ASP A 84 -14.83 -10.16 -4.23
C ASP A 84 -15.36 -8.73 -4.33
N LEU A 85 -14.94 -8.02 -5.36
CA LEU A 85 -15.25 -6.61 -5.54
C LEU A 85 -16.61 -6.41 -6.20
N PRO A 86 -17.54 -5.64 -5.58
CA PRO A 86 -18.92 -5.48 -6.04
C PRO A 86 -19.05 -4.38 -7.12
N PHE A 87 -18.15 -4.39 -8.09
CA PHE A 87 -18.17 -3.45 -9.21
C PHE A 87 -18.40 -4.18 -10.54
N GLN A 88 -18.87 -3.43 -11.53
CA GLN A 88 -18.93 -3.94 -12.90
C GLN A 88 -17.51 -4.18 -13.44
N ASP A 89 -17.38 -5.15 -14.34
CA ASP A 89 -16.12 -5.41 -15.00
C ASP A 89 -15.66 -4.23 -15.85
N GLN A 90 -14.37 -4.06 -15.97
CA GLN A 90 -13.74 -3.03 -16.78
C GLN A 90 -14.16 -1.58 -16.42
N THR A 91 -14.47 -1.35 -15.13
CA THR A 91 -14.86 -0.03 -14.62
C THR A 91 -13.66 0.92 -14.44
N PHE A 92 -12.50 0.38 -14.03
CA PHE A 92 -11.36 1.18 -13.59
C PHE A 92 -10.24 1.24 -14.63
N ASP A 93 -9.57 2.39 -14.72
CA ASP A 93 -8.37 2.58 -15.51
C ASP A 93 -7.17 1.87 -14.95
N GLY A 94 -7.18 1.67 -13.65
CA GLY A 94 -6.18 0.92 -12.92
C GLY A 94 -6.59 0.68 -11.49
N ALA A 95 -5.80 -0.15 -10.81
CA ALA A 95 -5.94 -0.39 -9.39
C ALA A 95 -4.60 -0.31 -8.69
N ILE A 96 -4.63 0.01 -7.40
CA ILE A 96 -3.45 0.00 -6.53
C ILE A 96 -3.71 -0.86 -5.28
N PHE A 97 -2.61 -1.46 -4.78
CA PHE A 97 -2.50 -2.05 -3.45
C PHE A 97 -1.29 -1.46 -2.74
N GLN A 98 -1.47 -0.99 -1.52
CA GLN A 98 -0.37 -0.45 -0.73
C GLN A 98 -0.35 -1.07 0.66
N ALA A 99 0.48 -2.11 0.83
CA ALA A 99 0.59 -2.95 2.04
C ALA A 99 -0.75 -3.56 2.47
N ALA A 100 -1.52 -4.05 1.54
CA ALA A 100 -2.84 -4.63 1.78
C ALA A 100 -2.97 -6.06 1.25
N LEU A 101 -2.21 -6.43 0.23
CA LEU A 101 -2.34 -7.72 -0.45
C LEU A 101 -1.97 -8.91 0.44
N ILE A 102 -1.02 -8.74 1.39
CA ILE A 102 -0.67 -9.77 2.38
C ILE A 102 -1.82 -10.14 3.34
N PHE A 103 -2.85 -9.28 3.46
CA PHE A 103 -4.02 -9.53 4.30
C PHE A 103 -5.15 -10.25 3.57
N THR A 104 -5.00 -10.54 2.28
CA THR A 104 -6.02 -11.13 1.41
C THR A 104 -5.68 -12.56 1.01
N ASN A 105 -6.64 -13.28 0.39
CA ASN A 105 -6.27 -14.35 -0.53
C ASN A 105 -5.71 -13.69 -1.80
N LYS A 106 -4.40 -13.64 -1.89
CA LYS A 106 -3.67 -12.91 -2.94
C LYS A 106 -4.15 -13.25 -4.37
N THR A 107 -4.45 -14.54 -4.63
CA THR A 107 -4.88 -14.99 -5.95
C THR A 107 -6.29 -14.49 -6.25
N GLU A 108 -7.25 -14.66 -5.32
CA GLU A 108 -8.62 -14.19 -5.48
C GLU A 108 -8.68 -12.67 -5.62
N ALA A 109 -7.96 -11.94 -4.77
CA ALA A 109 -7.91 -10.47 -4.84
C ALA A 109 -7.37 -9.98 -6.18
N LEU A 110 -6.28 -10.58 -6.68
CA LEU A 110 -5.70 -10.21 -7.97
C LEU A 110 -6.61 -10.57 -9.14
N GLN A 111 -7.32 -11.70 -9.09
CA GLN A 111 -8.30 -12.08 -10.11
C GLN A 111 -9.52 -11.16 -10.09
N SER A 112 -10.04 -10.84 -8.90
CA SER A 112 -11.12 -9.86 -8.73
C SER A 112 -10.73 -8.51 -9.35
N ILE A 113 -9.56 -7.97 -8.99
CA ILE A 113 -9.03 -6.72 -9.58
C ILE A 113 -8.85 -6.83 -11.09
N TYR A 114 -8.32 -7.95 -11.59
CA TYR A 114 -8.12 -8.15 -13.02
C TYR A 114 -9.43 -7.98 -13.81
N GLN A 115 -10.53 -8.50 -13.30
CA GLN A 115 -11.84 -8.32 -13.93
C GLN A 115 -12.28 -6.85 -13.94
N LYS A 116 -12.04 -6.11 -12.84
CA LYS A 116 -12.53 -4.74 -12.66
C LYS A 116 -11.71 -3.69 -13.41
N ILE A 117 -10.45 -3.99 -13.76
CA ILE A 117 -9.61 -3.12 -14.58
C ILE A 117 -9.97 -3.33 -16.07
N ARG A 118 -10.08 -2.27 -16.84
CA ARG A 118 -10.24 -2.32 -18.31
C ARG A 118 -9.00 -2.87 -19.01
N SER A 119 -9.15 -3.37 -20.24
CA SER A 119 -8.00 -3.79 -21.06
C SER A 119 -7.00 -2.64 -21.23
N GLY A 120 -5.70 -2.96 -21.13
CA GLY A 120 -4.63 -1.98 -21.14
C GLY A 120 -4.46 -1.17 -19.84
N GLY A 121 -5.37 -1.33 -18.88
CA GLY A 121 -5.28 -0.70 -17.56
C GLY A 121 -4.15 -1.26 -16.71
N PHE A 122 -3.83 -0.60 -15.60
CA PHE A 122 -2.68 -0.95 -14.79
C PHE A 122 -3.05 -1.53 -13.41
N LEU A 123 -2.12 -2.30 -12.86
CA LEU A 123 -2.05 -2.68 -11.44
C LEU A 123 -0.75 -2.12 -10.87
N GLY A 124 -0.86 -1.26 -9.84
CA GLY A 124 0.27 -0.75 -9.06
C GLY A 124 0.29 -1.39 -7.67
N VAL A 125 1.44 -1.91 -7.23
CA VAL A 125 1.55 -2.56 -5.92
C VAL A 125 2.79 -2.07 -5.18
N ILE A 126 2.60 -1.70 -3.90
CA ILE A 126 3.67 -1.56 -2.92
C ILE A 126 3.39 -2.59 -1.82
N GLU A 127 4.31 -3.54 -1.62
CA GLU A 127 4.11 -4.58 -0.62
C GLU A 127 5.43 -5.02 0.02
N LEU A 128 5.37 -5.55 1.23
CA LEU A 128 6.53 -6.21 1.84
C LEU A 128 7.06 -7.29 0.92
N ALA A 129 8.36 -7.39 0.81
CA ALA A 129 9.01 -8.38 -0.02
C ALA A 129 10.29 -8.91 0.63
N TRP A 130 10.44 -10.22 0.62
CA TRP A 130 11.71 -10.83 0.96
C TRP A 130 12.71 -10.65 -0.18
N LYS A 131 13.92 -10.21 0.15
CA LYS A 131 15.06 -10.09 -0.78
C LYS A 131 15.62 -11.45 -1.15
N LYS A 132 15.63 -12.35 -0.19
CA LYS A 132 16.06 -13.75 -0.28
C LYS A 132 15.20 -14.60 0.66
N GLN A 133 15.30 -15.93 0.57
CA GLN A 133 14.61 -16.84 1.45
C GLN A 133 14.96 -16.53 2.91
N PRO A 134 14.00 -16.14 3.76
CA PRO A 134 14.25 -15.87 5.17
C PRO A 134 14.38 -17.19 5.95
N THR A 135 15.09 -17.13 7.08
CA THR A 135 15.06 -18.21 8.06
C THR A 135 13.75 -18.15 8.87
N GLU A 136 13.34 -19.27 9.49
CA GLU A 136 12.14 -19.33 10.31
C GLU A 136 12.18 -18.33 11.49
N ASN A 137 13.34 -18.12 12.07
CA ASN A 137 13.53 -17.13 13.15
C ASN A 137 13.25 -15.70 12.64
N ILE A 138 13.70 -15.34 11.43
CA ILE A 138 13.44 -14.04 10.82
C ILE A 138 11.95 -13.85 10.55
N VAL A 139 11.28 -14.86 9.99
CA VAL A 139 9.82 -14.83 9.74
C VAL A 139 9.05 -14.63 11.05
N THR A 140 9.39 -15.38 12.08
CA THR A 140 8.76 -15.28 13.41
C THR A 140 8.93 -13.87 13.99
N LYS A 141 10.13 -13.31 13.94
CA LYS A 141 10.44 -11.98 14.44
C LYS A 141 9.64 -10.89 13.71
N VAL A 142 9.54 -10.98 12.39
CA VAL A 142 8.77 -10.04 11.57
C VAL A 142 7.28 -10.14 11.90
N ARG A 143 6.74 -11.36 11.99
CA ARG A 143 5.35 -11.62 12.37
C ARG A 143 4.98 -11.02 13.72
N GLU A 144 5.80 -11.23 14.73
CA GLU A 144 5.53 -10.77 16.10
C GLU A 144 5.66 -9.26 16.25
N THR A 145 6.56 -8.64 15.48
CA THR A 145 6.83 -7.20 15.60
C THR A 145 5.90 -6.36 14.74
N LEU A 146 5.61 -6.76 13.50
CA LEU A 146 4.75 -6.00 12.58
C LEU A 146 3.29 -6.41 12.71
N CYS A 147 2.95 -7.58 12.22
CA CYS A 147 1.60 -8.14 12.27
C CYS A 147 1.60 -9.62 11.87
N ALA A 148 0.56 -10.36 12.26
CA ALA A 148 0.42 -11.77 11.92
C ALA A 148 0.44 -12.04 10.40
N ALA A 149 -0.14 -11.15 9.61
CA ALA A 149 -0.19 -11.28 8.14
C ALA A 149 1.17 -11.16 7.46
N ALA A 150 2.20 -10.64 8.14
CA ALA A 150 3.56 -10.57 7.58
C ALA A 150 4.15 -11.94 7.21
N ILE A 151 3.58 -13.04 7.72
CA ILE A 151 3.91 -14.42 7.30
C ILE A 151 3.57 -14.65 5.80
N ASN A 152 2.62 -13.91 5.26
CA ASN A 152 2.20 -14.02 3.86
C ASN A 152 3.09 -13.24 2.89
N THR A 153 4.17 -12.62 3.39
CA THR A 153 5.14 -11.89 2.57
C THR A 153 5.84 -12.85 1.60
N GLU A 154 5.89 -12.48 0.34
CA GLU A 154 6.55 -13.27 -0.71
C GLU A 154 7.98 -12.80 -0.97
N ILE A 155 8.81 -13.69 -1.52
CA ILE A 155 10.08 -13.29 -2.13
C ILE A 155 9.76 -12.42 -3.35
N HIS A 156 10.57 -11.40 -3.61
CA HIS A 156 10.35 -10.45 -4.70
C HIS A 156 10.02 -11.11 -6.05
N CYS A 157 10.74 -12.15 -6.43
CA CYS A 157 10.45 -12.87 -7.68
C CYS A 157 9.13 -13.66 -7.65
N ASN A 158 8.65 -14.08 -6.47
CA ASN A 158 7.37 -14.77 -6.34
C ASN A 158 6.19 -13.81 -6.50
N TRP A 159 6.31 -12.57 -6.03
CA TRP A 159 5.33 -11.52 -6.36
C TRP A 159 5.16 -11.37 -7.86
N ILE A 160 6.26 -11.27 -8.59
CA ILE A 160 6.25 -11.16 -10.06
C ILE A 160 5.58 -12.38 -10.72
N ARG A 161 5.89 -13.59 -10.25
CA ARG A 161 5.26 -14.82 -10.76
C ARG A 161 3.77 -14.85 -10.48
N LEU A 162 3.35 -14.40 -9.29
CA LEU A 162 1.94 -14.34 -8.90
C LEU A 162 1.16 -13.38 -9.79
N PHE A 163 1.67 -12.17 -10.05
CA PHE A 163 1.01 -11.22 -10.95
C PHE A 163 0.85 -11.80 -12.36
N ARG A 164 1.90 -12.43 -12.89
CA ARG A 164 1.85 -13.10 -14.20
C ARG A 164 0.84 -14.26 -14.24
N LYS A 165 0.80 -15.06 -13.17
CA LYS A 165 -0.18 -16.17 -13.04
C LYS A 165 -1.63 -15.66 -13.05
N CYS A 166 -1.87 -14.47 -12.52
CA CYS A 166 -3.19 -13.82 -12.51
C CYS A 166 -3.50 -13.03 -13.81
N GLY A 167 -2.67 -13.17 -14.87
CA GLY A 167 -2.93 -12.58 -16.19
C GLY A 167 -2.26 -11.23 -16.45
N PHE A 168 -1.56 -10.66 -15.47
CA PHE A 168 -0.90 -9.38 -15.63
C PHE A 168 0.46 -9.50 -16.32
N GLU A 169 0.80 -8.52 -17.16
CA GLU A 169 2.14 -8.31 -17.67
C GLU A 169 2.90 -7.34 -16.77
N VAL A 170 3.92 -7.82 -16.08
CA VAL A 170 4.76 -6.96 -15.20
C VAL A 170 5.70 -6.13 -16.08
N ILE A 171 5.51 -4.82 -16.06
CA ILE A 171 6.27 -3.84 -16.85
C ILE A 171 7.32 -3.09 -16.03
N HIS A 172 7.18 -3.09 -14.69
CA HIS A 172 8.17 -2.55 -13.77
C HIS A 172 8.17 -3.36 -12.48
N SER A 173 9.35 -3.64 -11.96
CA SER A 173 9.51 -4.22 -10.62
C SER A 173 10.81 -3.73 -10.02
N GLU A 174 10.74 -3.27 -8.77
CA GLU A 174 11.89 -2.75 -8.03
C GLU A 174 11.80 -3.23 -6.59
N LEU A 175 12.94 -3.66 -6.03
CA LEU A 175 13.07 -4.05 -4.63
C LEU A 175 13.81 -2.94 -3.89
N LEU A 176 13.17 -2.40 -2.87
CA LEU A 176 13.59 -1.21 -2.16
C LEU A 176 13.87 -1.51 -0.68
N ASP A 177 14.80 -0.79 -0.10
CA ASP A 177 15.15 -0.88 1.31
C ASP A 177 14.23 -0.02 2.17
N HIS A 178 13.91 -0.52 3.36
CA HIS A 178 13.26 0.30 4.38
C HIS A 178 14.23 1.31 4.97
N LYS A 179 14.03 2.58 4.67
CA LYS A 179 14.73 3.67 5.36
C LYS A 179 13.93 4.07 6.61
N PHE A 180 14.08 3.29 7.69
CA PHE A 180 13.35 3.51 8.93
C PHE A 180 14.24 4.22 9.96
N ASN A 181 14.77 5.38 9.60
CA ASN A 181 15.44 6.33 10.47
C ASN A 181 14.71 7.67 10.42
N PHE A 182 15.13 8.65 11.23
CA PHE A 182 14.45 9.93 11.29
C PHE A 182 14.48 10.67 9.93
N SER A 183 15.58 10.59 9.19
CA SER A 183 15.67 11.14 7.82
C SER A 183 14.74 10.41 6.85
N GLY A 184 14.65 9.08 6.93
CA GLY A 184 13.74 8.27 6.11
C GLY A 184 12.26 8.55 6.40
N ILE A 185 11.88 8.79 7.67
CA ILE A 185 10.52 9.22 8.00
C ILE A 185 10.23 10.59 7.39
N PHE A 186 11.19 11.51 7.45
CA PHE A 186 11.06 12.82 6.84
C PHE A 186 10.94 12.78 5.31
N GLU A 187 11.77 12.00 4.64
CA GLU A 187 11.72 11.79 3.19
C GLU A 187 10.38 11.16 2.76
N ASN A 188 9.90 10.18 3.51
CA ASN A 188 8.71 9.40 3.17
C ASN A 188 7.40 10.13 3.49
N GLU A 189 7.34 10.90 4.59
CA GLU A 189 6.09 11.44 5.14
C GLU A 189 6.00 12.97 5.06
N GLY A 190 7.10 13.65 4.80
CA GLY A 190 7.21 15.10 4.81
C GLY A 190 7.28 15.71 6.23
N LEU A 191 7.60 17.01 6.29
CA LEU A 191 7.92 17.72 7.53
C LEU A 191 6.80 17.67 8.59
N LEU A 192 5.56 18.00 8.21
CA LEU A 192 4.43 18.09 9.16
C LEU A 192 4.06 16.73 9.74
N SER A 193 4.09 15.68 8.94
CA SER A 193 3.80 14.31 9.41
C SER A 193 4.91 13.79 10.30
N SER A 194 6.16 14.06 9.97
CA SER A 194 7.32 13.69 10.78
C SER A 194 7.30 14.38 12.14
N LEU A 195 6.96 15.66 12.21
CA LEU A 195 6.76 16.39 13.46
C LEU A 195 5.62 15.80 14.31
N ARG A 196 4.49 15.44 13.70
CA ARG A 196 3.38 14.77 14.41
C ARG A 196 3.79 13.42 14.97
N ILE A 197 4.58 12.63 14.23
CA ILE A 197 5.11 11.34 14.70
C ILE A 197 6.08 11.57 15.87
N ALA A 198 7.00 12.53 15.74
CA ALA A 198 7.95 12.89 16.78
C ALA A 198 7.26 13.34 18.08
N LEU A 199 6.25 14.24 17.98
CA LEU A 199 5.46 14.68 19.12
C LEU A 199 4.71 13.51 19.78
N LYS A 200 4.16 12.58 19.01
CA LYS A 200 3.54 11.38 19.59
C LYS A 200 4.55 10.49 20.31
N CYS A 201 5.75 10.29 19.74
CA CYS A 201 6.81 9.52 20.39
C CYS A 201 7.30 10.18 21.69
N ILE A 202 7.23 11.52 21.81
CA ILE A 202 7.58 12.24 23.04
C ILE A 202 6.49 12.10 24.10
N ASN A 203 5.22 12.15 23.70
CA ASN A 203 4.08 12.22 24.61
C ASN A 203 3.46 10.84 24.94
N ASP A 204 3.85 9.78 24.25
CA ASP A 204 3.30 8.43 24.42
C ASP A 204 4.43 7.38 24.40
N GLU A 205 4.76 6.89 25.59
CA GLU A 205 5.83 5.91 25.78
C GLU A 205 5.56 4.57 25.04
N SER A 206 4.29 4.21 24.88
CA SER A 206 3.90 2.99 24.14
C SER A 206 4.21 3.14 22.66
N VAL A 207 3.93 4.30 22.07
CA VAL A 207 4.26 4.63 20.67
C VAL A 207 5.76 4.66 20.47
N LYS A 208 6.51 5.30 21.39
CA LYS A 208 7.98 5.34 21.36
C LYS A 208 8.59 3.94 21.40
N LYS A 209 8.13 3.08 22.32
CA LYS A 209 8.57 1.70 22.44
C LYS A 209 8.30 0.91 21.16
N LYS A 210 7.09 1.01 20.59
CA LYS A 210 6.71 0.32 19.35
C LYS A 210 7.55 0.79 18.16
N MET A 211 7.79 2.10 18.04
CA MET A 211 8.67 2.65 16.99
C MET A 211 10.10 2.15 17.13
N GLY A 212 10.63 2.08 18.37
CA GLY A 212 11.95 1.49 18.63
C GLY A 212 12.04 0.03 18.19
N GLN A 213 11.04 -0.78 18.53
CA GLN A 213 10.95 -2.19 18.11
C GLN A 213 10.93 -2.34 16.58
N ILE A 214 10.13 -1.54 15.88
CA ILE A 214 10.04 -1.57 14.41
C ILE A 214 11.38 -1.14 13.78
N THR A 215 12.02 -0.09 14.32
CA THR A 215 13.33 0.37 13.84
C THR A 215 14.42 -0.69 14.02
N SER A 216 14.47 -1.35 15.19
CA SER A 216 15.39 -2.45 15.47
C SER A 216 15.15 -3.62 14.53
N LEU A 217 13.87 -4.00 14.34
CA LEU A 217 13.49 -5.07 13.42
C LEU A 217 14.04 -4.81 12.01
N PHE A 218 13.74 -3.65 11.42
CA PHE A 218 14.17 -3.35 10.05
C PHE A 218 15.70 -3.28 9.91
N LYS A 219 16.42 -2.83 10.95
CA LYS A 219 17.87 -2.86 10.97
C LYS A 219 18.40 -4.30 10.99
N GLU A 220 17.86 -5.14 11.85
CA GLU A 220 18.28 -6.53 12.03
C GLU A 220 17.89 -7.43 10.85
N THR A 221 16.79 -7.11 10.18
CA THR A 221 16.29 -7.89 9.03
C THR A 221 16.63 -7.27 7.68
N SER A 222 17.46 -6.24 7.63
CA SER A 222 17.77 -5.45 6.42
C SER A 222 18.32 -6.26 5.26
N GLU A 223 19.01 -7.38 5.52
CA GLU A 223 19.48 -8.30 4.49
C GLU A 223 18.37 -9.18 3.88
N TYR A 224 17.26 -9.35 4.58
CA TYR A 224 16.17 -10.25 4.22
C TYR A 224 14.93 -9.50 3.79
N LEU A 225 14.55 -8.44 4.50
CA LEU A 225 13.29 -7.75 4.33
C LEU A 225 13.48 -6.38 3.66
N GLY A 226 12.69 -6.16 2.65
CA GLY A 226 12.52 -4.89 1.96
C GLY A 226 11.05 -4.72 1.58
N TYR A 227 10.79 -3.86 0.63
CA TYR A 227 9.49 -3.77 -0.02
C TYR A 227 9.65 -3.71 -1.53
N GLY A 228 8.70 -4.34 -2.22
CA GLY A 228 8.62 -4.32 -3.67
C GLY A 228 7.70 -3.22 -4.15
N MET A 229 8.08 -2.56 -5.23
CA MET A 229 7.22 -1.71 -6.04
C MET A 229 7.04 -2.36 -7.40
N TYR A 230 5.79 -2.62 -7.77
CA TYR A 230 5.46 -3.32 -8.99
C TYR A 230 4.44 -2.54 -9.79
N VAL A 231 4.62 -2.48 -11.10
CA VAL A 231 3.60 -2.02 -12.04
C VAL A 231 3.38 -3.10 -13.09
N ALA A 232 2.13 -3.46 -13.28
CA ALA A 232 1.74 -4.45 -14.26
C ALA A 232 0.57 -3.95 -15.10
N ARG A 233 0.35 -4.52 -16.27
CA ARG A 233 -0.75 -4.18 -17.17
C ARG A 233 -1.67 -5.37 -17.37
N LYS A 234 -2.96 -5.09 -17.46
CA LYS A 234 -3.93 -6.03 -17.99
C LYS A 234 -3.78 -6.06 -19.52
N LYS A 235 -3.58 -7.25 -20.07
CA LYS A 235 -3.60 -7.48 -21.52
C LYS A 235 -5.00 -7.37 -22.09
#